data_987140bf9b3fac3c5fb1eaf14adb79c0
#
_entry.id   987140bf9b3fac3c5fb1eaf14adb79c0
#
_cell.length_a   1.000
_cell.length_b   1.000
_cell.length_c   1.000
_cell.angle_alpha   90.00
_cell.angle_beta   90.00
_cell.angle_gamma   90.00
#
_symmetry.space_group_name_H-M   'P 1'
#
loop_
_entity.id
_entity.type
_entity.pdbx_description
1 polymer ?
#
loop_
_entity_poly.entity_id
_entity_poly.type
_entity_poly.pdbx_seq_one_letter_code
_entity_poly.pdbx_strand_id
1 'polypeptide(L)'
;GGGMTFSLAFQINPLDIFAKMVIGGFDTTSGWSAGPNLPNIYIGAFGFLGFVLYFLSKNVSKVKKWAAGIVTLVFLTSFVNEFVSKIWHMGQNPAGFFFRFSWLFSFFMLVLAYQVMKEKVVISKLTNLVITLGLLLAVIYIHSNSYTFISKIQPKAVTSYFSRYSILHLLGLVAVACFGFYTYWEKSK
;
A
#
# COMPACT_ATOMS: atom_id res chain seq x y z
N GLY A 1 20.94 19.96 -16.39
CA GLY A 1 21.58 19.11 -15.40
C GLY A 1 21.26 19.62 -14.01
N GLY A 2 20.20 19.14 -13.37
CA GLY A 2 19.91 19.46 -11.99
C GLY A 2 20.87 18.68 -11.10
N GLY A 3 21.76 19.38 -10.40
CA GLY A 3 22.69 18.79 -9.46
C GLY A 3 21.97 18.00 -8.37
N MET A 4 22.62 16.98 -7.81
CA MET A 4 22.16 16.26 -6.62
C MET A 4 21.92 17.26 -5.49
N THR A 5 20.68 17.64 -5.27
CA THR A 5 20.31 18.32 -4.04
C THR A 5 19.98 17.24 -3.01
N PHE A 6 20.79 17.17 -1.96
CA PHE A 6 20.57 16.28 -0.81
C PHE A 6 19.45 16.86 0.06
N SER A 7 18.22 16.66 -0.33
CA SER A 7 17.07 17.06 0.48
C SER A 7 16.45 15.82 1.13
N LEU A 8 16.37 15.83 2.47
CA LEU A 8 15.62 14.84 3.25
C LEU A 8 14.12 15.17 3.30
N ALA A 9 13.65 16.04 2.40
CA ALA A 9 12.25 16.43 2.35
C ALA A 9 11.33 15.25 2.00
N PHE A 10 10.15 15.27 2.55
CA PHE A 10 9.09 14.35 2.13
C PHE A 10 8.56 14.79 0.76
N GLN A 11 8.60 13.88 -0.20
CA GLN A 11 8.03 14.10 -1.53
C GLN A 11 6.53 13.77 -1.58
N ILE A 12 6.05 12.91 -0.68
CA ILE A 12 4.64 12.59 -0.48
C ILE A 12 4.36 12.46 1.02
N ASN A 13 3.09 12.66 1.42
CA ASN A 13 2.68 12.31 2.77
C ASN A 13 2.69 10.78 2.93
N PRO A 14 3.35 10.22 3.97
CA PRO A 14 3.41 8.76 4.17
C PRO A 14 2.04 8.07 4.17
N LEU A 15 1.01 8.71 4.68
CA LEU A 15 -0.35 8.16 4.74
C LEU A 15 -1.03 8.11 3.37
N ASP A 16 -0.59 8.92 2.41
CA ASP A 16 -1.17 8.94 1.06
C ASP A 16 -0.84 7.68 0.26
N ILE A 17 0.15 6.89 0.70
CA ILE A 17 0.47 5.58 0.13
C ILE A 17 -0.74 4.66 0.16
N PHE A 18 -1.58 4.74 1.19
CA PHE A 18 -2.80 3.94 1.32
C PHE A 18 -3.79 4.16 0.17
N ALA A 19 -3.78 5.33 -0.47
CA ALA A 19 -4.63 5.61 -1.63
C ALA A 19 -4.33 4.69 -2.82
N LYS A 20 -3.12 4.15 -2.91
CA LYS A 20 -2.70 3.20 -3.95
C LYS A 20 -2.81 1.74 -3.55
N MET A 21 -3.25 1.45 -2.33
CA MET A 21 -3.49 0.09 -1.84
C MET A 21 -4.95 -0.35 -2.02
N VAL A 22 -5.84 0.54 -2.45
CA VAL A 22 -7.27 0.26 -2.65
C VAL A 22 -7.64 0.20 -4.12
N ILE A 23 -8.74 -0.51 -4.42
CA ILE A 23 -9.30 -0.58 -5.77
C ILE A 23 -9.64 0.82 -6.27
N GLY A 24 -9.26 1.12 -7.50
CA GLY A 24 -9.50 2.43 -8.10
C GLY A 24 -8.58 3.52 -7.57
N GLY A 25 -7.50 3.17 -6.87
CA GLY A 25 -6.44 4.12 -6.53
C GLY A 25 -5.94 4.83 -7.78
N PHE A 26 -5.76 6.15 -7.68
CA PHE A 26 -5.50 7.04 -8.81
C PHE A 26 -4.61 6.44 -9.89
N ASP A 27 -5.16 6.26 -11.06
CA ASP A 27 -4.40 6.20 -12.30
C ASP A 27 -4.49 7.58 -12.94
N THR A 28 -3.45 8.35 -12.80
CA THR A 28 -3.44 9.72 -13.31
C THR A 28 -2.62 9.80 -14.55
N THR A 29 -3.24 9.54 -15.67
CA THR A 29 -2.73 10.02 -16.97
C THR A 29 -2.52 11.54 -16.96
N SER A 30 -3.26 12.28 -16.15
CA SER A 30 -3.11 13.72 -15.94
C SER A 30 -2.02 14.12 -14.94
N GLY A 31 -1.55 13.20 -14.11
CA GLY A 31 -0.47 13.43 -13.14
C GLY A 31 0.95 13.34 -13.71
N TRP A 32 1.10 12.92 -14.96
CA TRP A 32 2.41 12.74 -15.58
C TRP A 32 3.27 14.00 -15.64
N SER A 33 2.64 15.14 -15.77
CA SER A 33 3.34 16.43 -15.94
C SER A 33 3.33 17.31 -14.69
N ALA A 34 2.67 16.91 -13.62
CA ALA A 34 2.29 17.84 -12.54
C ALA A 34 3.04 17.64 -11.21
N GLY A 35 3.92 16.67 -11.09
CA GLY A 35 4.66 16.39 -9.85
C GLY A 35 4.72 14.91 -9.49
N PRO A 36 5.26 14.55 -8.30
CA PRO A 36 5.40 13.18 -7.90
C PRO A 36 4.03 12.50 -7.78
N ASN A 37 3.83 11.44 -8.56
CA ASN A 37 2.68 10.55 -8.46
C ASN A 37 2.83 9.66 -7.23
N LEU A 38 1.72 9.04 -6.79
CA LEU A 38 1.79 8.01 -5.77
C LEU A 38 2.34 6.70 -6.36
N PRO A 39 3.09 5.90 -5.56
CA PRO A 39 3.61 4.62 -6.03
C PRO A 39 2.49 3.62 -6.32
N ASN A 40 2.54 2.96 -7.45
CA ASN A 40 1.56 1.93 -7.82
C ASN A 40 1.90 0.60 -7.12
N ILE A 41 1.25 0.34 -5.98
CA ILE A 41 1.53 -0.81 -5.11
C ILE A 41 0.28 -1.66 -4.84
N TYR A 42 -0.76 -1.52 -5.64
CA TYR A 42 -1.99 -2.31 -5.49
C TYR A 42 -1.75 -3.77 -5.86
N ILE A 43 -2.02 -4.67 -4.92
CA ILE A 43 -1.89 -6.13 -5.07
C ILE A 43 -3.18 -6.89 -4.76
N GLY A 44 -4.29 -6.17 -4.68
CA GLY A 44 -5.58 -6.72 -4.26
C GLY A 44 -5.71 -6.87 -2.74
N ALA A 45 -6.96 -6.90 -2.27
CA ALA A 45 -7.25 -6.98 -0.83
C ALA A 45 -6.69 -8.25 -0.18
N PHE A 46 -6.80 -9.40 -0.84
CA PHE A 46 -6.25 -10.66 -0.35
C PHE A 46 -4.72 -10.70 -0.38
N GLY A 47 -4.09 -10.13 -1.40
CA GLY A 47 -2.64 -9.99 -1.45
C GLY A 47 -2.13 -9.15 -0.27
N PHE A 48 -2.77 -8.01 -0.01
CA PHE A 48 -2.42 -7.16 1.12
C PHE A 48 -2.67 -7.86 2.47
N LEU A 49 -3.79 -8.55 2.64
CA LEU A 49 -4.06 -9.37 3.82
C LEU A 49 -2.95 -10.42 4.04
N GLY A 50 -2.58 -11.16 3.00
CA GLY A 50 -1.50 -12.14 3.07
C GLY A 50 -0.16 -11.52 3.47
N PHE A 51 0.17 -10.35 2.92
CA PHE A 51 1.37 -9.60 3.31
C PHE A 51 1.37 -9.22 4.80
N VAL A 52 0.26 -8.72 5.34
CA VAL A 52 0.14 -8.41 6.78
C VAL A 52 0.24 -9.67 7.62
N LEU A 53 -0.42 -10.75 7.21
CA LEU A 53 -0.40 -12.03 7.91
C LEU A 53 0.99 -12.66 7.95
N TYR A 54 1.86 -12.39 6.98
CA TYR A 54 3.25 -12.84 7.01
C TYR A 54 3.96 -12.40 8.29
N PHE A 55 3.79 -11.17 8.70
CA PHE A 55 4.40 -10.63 9.91
C PHE A 55 3.74 -11.16 11.19
N LEU A 56 2.46 -11.52 11.13
CA LEU A 56 1.69 -12.03 12.27
C LEU A 56 1.80 -13.55 12.41
N SER A 57 2.14 -14.29 11.34
CA SER A 57 2.20 -15.76 11.34
C SER A 57 3.24 -16.27 12.33
N LYS A 58 2.88 -17.28 13.14
CA LYS A 58 3.80 -17.97 14.04
C LYS A 58 4.77 -18.92 13.31
N ASN A 59 4.42 -19.34 12.09
CA ASN A 59 5.19 -20.27 11.28
C ASN A 59 6.40 -19.62 10.60
N VAL A 60 6.39 -18.27 10.49
CA VAL A 60 7.51 -17.52 9.94
C VAL A 60 8.52 -17.19 11.04
N SER A 61 9.78 -17.56 10.84
CA SER A 61 10.84 -17.29 11.81
C SER A 61 11.05 -15.78 12.01
N LYS A 62 11.47 -15.39 13.22
CA LYS A 62 11.76 -13.98 13.56
C LYS A 62 12.78 -13.35 12.59
N VAL A 63 13.83 -14.09 12.21
CA VAL A 63 14.85 -13.59 11.28
C VAL A 63 14.24 -13.23 9.93
N LYS A 64 13.39 -14.10 9.36
CA LYS A 64 12.70 -13.82 8.10
C LYS A 64 11.78 -12.60 8.19
N LYS A 65 11.06 -12.44 9.31
CA LYS A 65 10.21 -11.26 9.56
C LYS A 65 11.04 -9.98 9.64
N TRP A 66 12.16 -9.99 10.36
CA TRP A 66 13.04 -8.84 10.43
C TRP A 66 13.62 -8.48 9.07
N ALA A 67 14.11 -9.46 8.31
CA ALA A 67 14.62 -9.24 6.96
C ALA A 67 13.53 -8.62 6.05
N ALA A 68 12.31 -9.21 6.05
CA ALA A 68 11.19 -8.69 5.30
C ALA A 68 10.78 -7.28 5.76
N GLY A 69 10.81 -7.01 7.07
CA GLY A 69 10.53 -5.70 7.65
C GLY A 69 11.52 -4.63 7.21
N ILE A 70 12.81 -4.96 7.19
CA ILE A 70 13.86 -4.04 6.71
C ILE A 70 13.64 -3.71 5.23
N VAL A 71 13.40 -4.73 4.39
CA VAL A 71 13.12 -4.50 2.96
C VAL A 71 11.87 -3.65 2.77
N THR A 72 10.80 -3.93 3.52
CA THR A 72 9.57 -3.10 3.51
C THR A 72 9.88 -1.66 3.87
N LEU A 73 10.66 -1.43 4.95
CA LEU A 73 11.03 -0.10 5.40
C LEU A 73 11.85 0.65 4.36
N VAL A 74 12.79 -0.02 3.69
CA VAL A 74 13.59 0.57 2.60
C VAL A 74 12.67 1.04 1.46
N PHE A 75 11.71 0.23 1.03
CA PHE A 75 10.76 0.64 -0.02
C PHE A 75 9.87 1.80 0.43
N LEU A 76 9.29 1.73 1.63
CA LEU A 76 8.44 2.81 2.15
C LEU A 76 9.20 4.12 2.28
N THR A 77 10.44 4.07 2.79
CA THR A 77 11.31 5.25 2.87
C THR A 77 11.63 5.80 1.48
N SER A 78 11.86 4.91 0.50
CA SER A 78 12.11 5.30 -0.90
C SER A 78 10.92 5.98 -1.55
N PHE A 79 9.68 5.63 -1.17
CA PHE A 79 8.49 6.32 -1.67
C PHE A 79 8.29 7.69 -1.04
N VAL A 80 8.63 7.83 0.23
CA VAL A 80 8.35 9.04 1.02
C VAL A 80 9.46 10.07 0.92
N ASN A 81 10.72 9.64 0.94
CA ASN A 81 11.87 10.52 1.01
C ASN A 81 12.48 10.77 -0.36
N GLU A 82 12.66 12.04 -0.73
CA GLU A 82 13.18 12.44 -2.04
C GLU A 82 14.60 11.93 -2.28
N PHE A 83 15.49 12.01 -1.29
CA PHE A 83 16.87 11.56 -1.43
C PHE A 83 16.97 10.06 -1.70
N VAL A 84 16.25 9.24 -0.92
CA VAL A 84 16.26 7.79 -1.08
C VAL A 84 15.62 7.39 -2.41
N SER A 85 14.56 8.08 -2.85
CA SER A 85 13.96 7.89 -4.17
C SER A 85 14.97 8.16 -5.30
N LYS A 86 15.79 9.20 -5.19
CA LYS A 86 16.83 9.54 -6.18
C LYS A 86 17.91 8.47 -6.32
N ILE A 87 18.20 7.70 -5.28
CA ILE A 87 19.18 6.59 -5.35
C ILE A 87 18.75 5.58 -6.42
N TRP A 88 17.45 5.26 -6.52
CA TRP A 88 16.92 4.37 -7.56
C TRP A 88 17.03 4.92 -8.98
N HIS A 89 17.26 6.21 -9.11
CA HIS A 89 17.37 6.94 -10.37
C HIS A 89 18.79 7.50 -10.60
N MET A 90 19.81 6.86 -9.99
CA MET A 90 21.23 7.29 -10.10
C MET A 90 21.45 8.76 -9.74
N GLY A 91 20.72 9.27 -8.74
CA GLY A 91 20.85 10.65 -8.26
C GLY A 91 20.13 11.70 -9.11
N GLN A 92 19.36 11.30 -10.11
CA GLN A 92 18.61 12.23 -10.98
C GLN A 92 17.14 12.29 -10.60
N ASN A 93 16.50 13.42 -10.88
CA ASN A 93 15.04 13.49 -10.83
C ASN A 93 14.47 12.75 -12.05
N PRO A 94 13.62 11.73 -11.83
CA PRO A 94 13.02 11.01 -12.94
C PRO A 94 12.07 11.92 -13.72
N ALA A 95 12.16 11.89 -15.05
CA ALA A 95 11.17 12.49 -15.92
C ALA A 95 10.00 11.51 -16.11
N GLY A 96 8.78 11.93 -15.78
CA GLY A 96 7.57 11.13 -15.96
C GLY A 96 7.28 10.21 -14.75
N PHE A 97 7.58 8.93 -14.83
CA PHE A 97 7.26 7.95 -13.78
C PHE A 97 8.22 8.03 -12.59
N PHE A 98 7.80 8.65 -11.51
CA PHE A 98 8.64 8.87 -10.32
C PHE A 98 8.94 7.59 -9.54
N PHE A 99 8.02 6.63 -9.48
CA PHE A 99 8.15 5.41 -8.69
C PHE A 99 8.20 4.16 -9.58
N ARG A 100 9.10 4.14 -10.57
CA ARG A 100 9.25 2.98 -11.47
C ARG A 100 9.55 1.69 -10.75
N PHE A 101 10.21 1.76 -9.59
CA PHE A 101 10.56 0.61 -8.77
C PHE A 101 9.40 0.09 -7.89
N SER A 102 8.21 0.73 -7.91
CA SER A 102 7.07 0.31 -7.08
C SER A 102 6.59 -1.11 -7.39
N TRP A 103 6.74 -1.57 -8.64
CA TRP A 103 6.39 -2.94 -9.03
C TRP A 103 7.24 -3.99 -8.30
N LEU A 104 8.51 -3.68 -7.97
CA LEU A 104 9.36 -4.56 -7.17
C LEU A 104 8.77 -4.76 -5.77
N PHE A 105 8.26 -3.69 -5.17
CA PHE A 105 7.60 -3.77 -3.88
C PHE A 105 6.29 -4.55 -3.96
N SER A 106 5.48 -4.34 -5.00
CA SER A 106 4.26 -5.12 -5.24
C SER A 106 4.56 -6.61 -5.38
N PHE A 107 5.57 -6.95 -6.16
CA PHE A 107 6.02 -8.33 -6.33
C PHE A 107 6.53 -8.93 -5.01
N PHE A 108 7.33 -8.18 -4.26
CA PHE A 108 7.80 -8.59 -2.94
C PHE A 108 6.64 -8.87 -1.98
N MET A 109 5.65 -7.98 -1.89
CA MET A 109 4.46 -8.20 -1.06
C MET A 109 3.71 -9.47 -1.48
N LEU A 110 3.56 -9.72 -2.79
CA LEU A 110 2.90 -10.94 -3.29
C LEU A 110 3.67 -12.22 -2.93
N VAL A 111 5.00 -12.19 -3.00
CA VAL A 111 5.83 -13.33 -2.59
C VAL A 111 5.64 -13.66 -1.11
N LEU A 112 5.62 -12.64 -0.24
CA LEU A 112 5.39 -12.83 1.20
C LEU A 112 3.96 -13.32 1.46
N ALA A 113 2.97 -12.75 0.78
CA ALA A 113 1.58 -13.18 0.87
C ALA A 113 1.42 -14.65 0.46
N TYR A 114 2.03 -15.05 -0.65
CA TYR A 114 1.98 -16.43 -1.14
C TYR A 114 2.56 -17.42 -0.13
N GLN A 115 3.70 -17.08 0.50
CA GLN A 115 4.34 -17.96 1.50
C GLN A 115 3.40 -18.28 2.67
N VAL A 116 2.60 -17.31 3.10
CA VAL A 116 1.68 -17.48 4.23
C VAL A 116 0.37 -18.14 3.78
N MET A 117 -0.17 -17.75 2.62
CA MET A 117 -1.44 -18.30 2.13
C MET A 117 -1.33 -19.75 1.68
N LYS A 118 -0.13 -20.23 1.34
CA LYS A 118 0.14 -21.64 1.08
C LYS A 118 -0.01 -22.51 2.34
N GLU A 119 0.25 -21.94 3.51
CA GLU A 119 0.06 -22.59 4.79
C GLU A 119 -1.36 -22.31 5.28
N LYS A 120 -2.00 -23.29 5.95
CA LYS A 120 -3.29 -23.06 6.61
C LYS A 120 -3.11 -22.06 7.76
N VAL A 121 -3.26 -20.77 7.46
CA VAL A 121 -3.13 -19.70 8.48
C VAL A 121 -4.46 -19.52 9.17
N VAL A 122 -4.44 -19.71 10.49
CA VAL A 122 -5.59 -19.41 11.33
C VAL A 122 -5.45 -18.02 11.89
N ILE A 123 -6.42 -17.18 11.61
CA ILE A 123 -6.49 -15.79 12.10
C ILE A 123 -7.32 -15.78 13.40
N SER A 124 -6.78 -15.21 14.48
CA SER A 124 -7.54 -15.01 15.71
C SER A 124 -8.66 -13.96 15.48
N LYS A 125 -9.75 -14.05 16.25
CA LYS A 125 -10.84 -13.04 16.19
C LYS A 125 -10.31 -11.62 16.38
N LEU A 126 -9.41 -11.42 17.36
CA LEU A 126 -8.82 -10.12 17.63
C LEU A 126 -7.98 -9.63 16.47
N THR A 127 -7.12 -10.49 15.90
CA THR A 127 -6.30 -10.14 14.74
C THR A 127 -7.16 -9.73 13.55
N ASN A 128 -8.23 -10.51 13.25
CA ASN A 128 -9.15 -10.17 12.19
C ASN A 128 -9.84 -8.82 12.41
N LEU A 129 -10.30 -8.57 13.63
CA LEU A 129 -10.91 -7.29 14.01
C LEU A 129 -9.94 -6.13 13.80
N VAL A 130 -8.70 -6.26 14.28
CA VAL A 130 -7.67 -5.21 14.16
C VAL A 130 -7.35 -4.92 12.69
N ILE A 131 -7.19 -5.96 11.85
CA ILE A 131 -6.94 -5.78 10.42
C ILE A 131 -8.12 -5.09 9.74
N THR A 132 -9.35 -5.54 10.02
CA THR A 132 -10.56 -4.97 9.41
C THR A 132 -10.75 -3.51 9.82
N LEU A 133 -10.56 -3.17 11.10
CA LEU A 133 -10.63 -1.78 11.58
C LEU A 133 -9.51 -0.92 10.98
N GLY A 134 -8.29 -1.44 10.88
CA GLY A 134 -7.18 -0.71 10.25
C GLY A 134 -7.46 -0.39 8.78
N LEU A 135 -7.99 -1.35 8.01
CA LEU A 135 -8.40 -1.13 6.62
C LEU A 135 -9.57 -0.15 6.52
N LEU A 136 -10.55 -0.24 7.43
CA LEU A 136 -11.66 0.72 7.48
C LEU A 136 -11.16 2.15 7.72
N LEU A 137 -10.27 2.35 8.69
CA LEU A 137 -9.65 3.65 8.96
C LEU A 137 -8.87 4.17 7.76
N ALA A 138 -8.13 3.30 7.05
CA ALA A 138 -7.42 3.66 5.82
C ALA A 138 -8.40 4.12 4.73
N VAL A 139 -9.52 3.43 4.53
CA VAL A 139 -10.57 3.81 3.57
C VAL A 139 -11.19 5.16 3.95
N ILE A 140 -11.53 5.35 5.24
CA ILE A 140 -12.07 6.63 5.73
C ILE A 140 -11.07 7.77 5.50
N TYR A 141 -9.79 7.55 5.81
CA TYR A 141 -8.73 8.53 5.56
C TYR A 141 -8.66 8.93 4.08
N ILE A 142 -8.68 7.94 3.17
CA ILE A 142 -8.62 8.17 1.73
C ILE A 142 -9.83 8.98 1.25
N HIS A 143 -11.03 8.67 1.72
CA HIS A 143 -12.25 9.35 1.31
C HIS A 143 -12.40 10.76 1.92
N SER A 144 -11.82 11.01 3.09
CA SER A 144 -11.88 12.30 3.77
C SER A 144 -10.78 13.29 3.37
N ASN A 145 -9.73 12.79 2.71
CA ASN A 145 -8.55 13.60 2.42
C ASN A 145 -8.62 14.27 1.05
N SER A 146 -8.27 15.56 1.00
CA SER A 146 -8.00 16.26 -0.25
C SER A 146 -6.52 16.12 -0.59
N TYR A 147 -6.20 15.37 -1.64
CA TYR A 147 -4.81 15.15 -2.07
C TYR A 147 -4.27 16.41 -2.75
N THR A 148 -3.67 17.30 -1.98
CA THR A 148 -3.19 18.62 -2.42
C THR A 148 -2.10 18.58 -3.48
N PHE A 149 -1.29 17.51 -3.53
CA PHE A 149 -0.28 17.33 -4.58
C PHE A 149 -0.88 16.91 -5.94
N ILE A 150 -2.14 16.45 -5.94
CA ILE A 150 -2.93 16.23 -7.15
C ILE A 150 -3.75 17.49 -7.49
N SER A 151 -3.51 18.59 -6.81
CA SER A 151 -4.32 19.83 -6.87
C SER A 151 -4.39 20.51 -8.24
N LYS A 152 -3.54 20.16 -9.18
CA LYS A 152 -3.70 20.51 -10.58
C LYS A 152 -4.79 19.69 -11.29
N ILE A 153 -5.20 18.57 -10.70
CA ILE A 153 -6.38 17.80 -11.07
C ILE A 153 -7.52 18.36 -10.22
N GLN A 154 -8.59 18.79 -10.86
CA GLN A 154 -9.71 19.41 -10.17
C GLN A 154 -10.14 18.59 -8.93
N PRO A 155 -10.25 19.18 -7.73
CA PRO A 155 -10.58 18.44 -6.49
C PRO A 155 -11.88 17.63 -6.60
N LYS A 156 -12.85 18.11 -7.39
CA LYS A 156 -14.10 17.40 -7.70
C LYS A 156 -13.89 16.07 -8.43
N ALA A 157 -12.86 15.95 -9.26
CA ALA A 157 -12.57 14.71 -9.97
C ALA A 157 -12.03 13.63 -9.02
N VAL A 158 -11.29 14.02 -7.99
CA VAL A 158 -10.72 13.13 -6.97
C VAL A 158 -11.81 12.54 -6.09
N THR A 159 -12.69 13.39 -5.54
CA THR A 159 -13.81 12.94 -4.70
C THR A 159 -14.81 12.07 -5.47
N SER A 160 -15.10 12.39 -6.71
CA SER A 160 -15.99 11.57 -7.55
C SER A 160 -15.37 10.21 -7.91
N TYR A 161 -14.05 10.16 -8.07
CA TYR A 161 -13.34 8.94 -8.37
C TYR A 161 -13.42 7.94 -7.22
N PHE A 162 -13.10 8.36 -5.99
CA PHE A 162 -13.19 7.48 -4.82
C PHE A 162 -14.64 7.11 -4.49
N SER A 163 -15.58 8.02 -4.64
CA SER A 163 -16.99 7.71 -4.39
C SER A 163 -17.52 6.62 -5.33
N ARG A 164 -17.05 6.57 -6.58
CA ARG A 164 -17.40 5.53 -7.54
C ARG A 164 -16.98 4.13 -7.07
N TYR A 165 -15.86 4.01 -6.37
CA TYR A 165 -15.31 2.74 -5.91
C TYR A 165 -15.60 2.44 -4.44
N SER A 166 -16.37 3.28 -3.74
CA SER A 166 -16.68 3.09 -2.32
C SER A 166 -17.34 1.74 -2.01
N ILE A 167 -18.25 1.30 -2.89
CA ILE A 167 -18.90 -0.02 -2.75
C ILE A 167 -17.88 -1.14 -2.86
N LEU A 168 -16.94 -1.07 -3.80
CA LEU A 168 -15.89 -2.08 -3.97
C LEU A 168 -14.93 -2.10 -2.77
N HIS A 169 -14.63 -0.94 -2.17
CA HIS A 169 -13.84 -0.86 -0.94
C HIS A 169 -14.56 -1.54 0.23
N LEU A 170 -15.87 -1.30 0.38
CA LEU A 170 -16.69 -1.97 1.40
C LEU A 170 -16.77 -3.47 1.19
N LEU A 171 -16.99 -3.92 -0.06
CA LEU A 171 -16.98 -5.35 -0.39
C LEU A 171 -15.63 -6.01 -0.08
N GLY A 172 -14.52 -5.33 -0.36
CA GLY A 172 -13.18 -5.79 0.02
C GLY A 172 -13.01 -5.96 1.53
N LEU A 173 -13.51 -5.01 2.32
CA LEU A 173 -13.51 -5.08 3.79
C LEU A 173 -14.34 -6.26 4.29
N VAL A 174 -15.56 -6.44 3.76
CA VAL A 174 -16.44 -7.56 4.10
C VAL A 174 -15.76 -8.89 3.75
N ALA A 175 -15.14 -9.00 2.57
CA ALA A 175 -14.44 -10.21 2.17
C ALA A 175 -13.29 -10.57 3.12
N VAL A 176 -12.49 -9.59 3.56
CA VAL A 176 -11.41 -9.80 4.54
C VAL A 176 -11.97 -10.25 5.88
N ALA A 177 -13.04 -9.62 6.37
CA ALA A 177 -13.69 -9.99 7.62
C ALA A 177 -14.28 -11.42 7.56
N CYS A 178 -14.95 -11.77 6.45
CA CYS A 178 -15.50 -13.10 6.24
C CYS A 178 -14.40 -14.16 6.15
N PHE A 179 -13.29 -13.87 5.48
CA PHE A 179 -12.15 -14.78 5.42
C PHE A 179 -11.57 -15.06 6.81
N GLY A 180 -11.39 -14.04 7.63
CA GLY A 180 -10.91 -14.19 9.00
C GLY A 180 -11.89 -15.01 9.85
N PHE A 181 -13.20 -14.79 9.69
CA PHE A 181 -14.23 -15.58 10.38
C PHE A 181 -14.21 -17.05 9.93
N TYR A 182 -14.10 -17.31 8.63
CA TYR A 182 -14.02 -18.66 8.08
C TYR A 182 -12.82 -19.44 8.63
N THR A 183 -11.63 -18.86 8.63
CA THR A 183 -10.41 -19.50 9.15
C THR A 183 -10.53 -19.82 10.64
N TYR A 184 -11.23 -18.98 11.39
CA TYR A 184 -11.51 -19.22 12.80
C TYR A 184 -12.50 -20.37 13.02
N TRP A 185 -13.57 -20.39 12.20
CA TRP A 185 -14.60 -21.44 12.28
C TRP A 185 -14.04 -22.83 11.95
N GLU A 186 -13.24 -22.94 10.89
CA GLU A 186 -12.63 -24.21 10.49
C GLU A 186 -11.74 -24.80 11.60
N LYS A 187 -11.10 -23.96 12.39
CA LYS A 187 -10.28 -24.41 13.53
C LYS A 187 -11.12 -24.88 14.73
N SER A 188 -12.32 -24.37 14.90
CA SER A 188 -13.18 -24.67 16.06
C SER A 188 -13.95 -25.99 15.92
N LYS A 189 -13.86 -26.64 14.76
CA LYS A 189 -14.33 -28.01 14.49
C LYS A 189 -13.17 -28.99 14.66
#